data_795ad85c2e4bcf18df1d918f2a69e28f
#
_entry.id   795ad85c2e4bcf18df1d918f2a69e28f
#
_cell.length_a   1.000
_cell.length_b   1.000
_cell.length_c   1.000
_cell.angle_alpha   90.00
_cell.angle_beta   90.00
_cell.angle_gamma   90.00
#
_symmetry.space_group_name_H-M   'P 1'
#
loop_
_entity.id
_entity.type
_entity.pdbx_description
1 polymer ?
#
loop_
_entity_poly.entity_id
_entity_poly.type
_entity_poly.pdbx_seq_one_letter_code
_entity_poly.pdbx_strand_id
1 'polypeptide(L)'
;MRKRAVVTGGAGFLGSHLCERLLAEGYEVVCLDNFVTGTPDNVSHLVGHHDFHLVRADVSEYVHVPGRVDYVLHFASPASPIDYLELPIHTLKVGSIGTLHTLGLARDKGARYLLASTSEAYGDPLVHPQPETYWGNVNPVGPRGVYDEAKRFGEAMTMAYRRTHGIDTGIVRIFNTFGPRMRPKDGRAIPAFITQALANRPITVHGDGSQTRSICYVDDLVDGIVAMLHSDLAGPVNLGNPSEISMVKLAVWIRGLAGSTSAIEYVDRPVDDPTVRRPDIALARAELGWEPTVSIDDALRRTIAWFRAHPDLNLLNEAELNEAQATDAEVADAVSAVTS
;
A
#
# COMPACT_ATOMS: atom_id res chain seq x y z
N MET A 1 -12.19 26.04 15.15
CA MET A 1 -12.30 25.75 13.70
C MET A 1 -12.02 24.27 13.50
N ARG A 2 -12.76 23.62 12.58
CA ARG A 2 -12.53 22.24 12.21
C ARG A 2 -11.14 22.11 11.53
N LYS A 3 -10.40 21.04 11.83
CA LYS A 3 -9.11 20.77 11.17
C LYS A 3 -9.35 20.22 9.76
N ARG A 4 -8.47 20.55 8.81
CA ARG A 4 -8.57 20.13 7.41
C ARG A 4 -7.35 19.35 7.00
N ALA A 5 -7.59 18.14 6.46
CA ALA A 5 -6.56 17.21 6.02
C ALA A 5 -6.62 17.02 4.49
N VAL A 6 -5.47 17.02 3.85
CA VAL A 6 -5.29 16.60 2.44
C VAL A 6 -4.71 15.20 2.43
N VAL A 7 -5.39 14.26 1.78
CA VAL A 7 -4.93 12.88 1.61
C VAL A 7 -4.68 12.64 0.13
N THR A 8 -3.42 12.54 -0.28
CA THR A 8 -3.08 12.16 -1.66
C THR A 8 -3.07 10.65 -1.80
N GLY A 9 -3.53 10.13 -2.95
CA GLY A 9 -3.80 8.69 -3.09
C GLY A 9 -5.02 8.27 -2.27
N GLY A 10 -5.95 9.22 -2.01
CA GLY A 10 -7.07 9.02 -1.11
C GLY A 10 -8.15 8.05 -1.63
N ALA A 11 -8.19 7.76 -2.93
CA ALA A 11 -9.07 6.74 -3.51
C ALA A 11 -8.38 5.36 -3.65
N GLY A 12 -7.13 5.23 -3.21
CA GLY A 12 -6.42 3.97 -3.09
C GLY A 12 -6.86 3.15 -1.88
N PHE A 13 -6.24 1.96 -1.70
CA PHE A 13 -6.55 1.06 -0.59
C PHE A 13 -6.43 1.76 0.78
N LEU A 14 -5.22 2.17 1.18
CA LEU A 14 -5.01 2.80 2.49
C LEU A 14 -5.64 4.19 2.58
N GLY A 15 -5.54 4.96 1.49
CA GLY A 15 -6.07 6.33 1.45
C GLY A 15 -7.56 6.41 1.70
N SER A 16 -8.35 5.45 1.19
CA SER A 16 -9.80 5.43 1.38
C SER A 16 -10.21 5.15 2.85
N HIS A 17 -9.49 4.26 3.53
CA HIS A 17 -9.70 4.02 4.96
C HIS A 17 -9.28 5.22 5.80
N LEU A 18 -8.20 5.92 5.42
CA LEU A 18 -7.77 7.15 6.10
C LEU A 18 -8.77 8.28 5.91
N CYS A 19 -9.31 8.48 4.69
CA CYS A 19 -10.35 9.48 4.44
C CYS A 19 -11.57 9.24 5.33
N GLU A 20 -12.05 8.01 5.40
CA GLU A 20 -13.19 7.61 6.23
C GLU A 20 -12.90 7.84 7.73
N ARG A 21 -11.72 7.41 8.21
CA ARG A 21 -11.32 7.60 9.61
C ARG A 21 -11.20 9.08 9.98
N LEU A 22 -10.59 9.92 9.17
CA LEU A 22 -10.44 11.34 9.44
C LEU A 22 -11.80 12.05 9.44
N LEU A 23 -12.72 11.69 8.54
CA LEU A 23 -14.08 12.19 8.58
C LEU A 23 -14.81 11.82 9.88
N ALA A 24 -14.68 10.55 10.31
CA ALA A 24 -15.28 10.08 11.57
C ALA A 24 -14.71 10.83 12.80
N GLU A 25 -13.47 11.29 12.74
CA GLU A 25 -12.84 12.15 13.75
C GLU A 25 -13.19 13.64 13.60
N GLY A 26 -14.05 14.00 12.65
CA GLY A 26 -14.55 15.35 12.46
C GLY A 26 -13.65 16.29 11.67
N TYR A 27 -12.71 15.74 10.87
CA TYR A 27 -11.93 16.54 9.94
C TYR A 27 -12.73 16.89 8.68
N GLU A 28 -12.39 18.03 8.05
CA GLU A 28 -12.65 18.24 6.64
C GLU A 28 -11.55 17.55 5.82
N VAL A 29 -11.93 16.69 4.88
CA VAL A 29 -11.00 15.85 4.12
C VAL A 29 -11.01 16.23 2.64
N VAL A 30 -9.85 16.58 2.11
CA VAL A 30 -9.62 16.74 0.67
C VAL A 30 -8.88 15.49 0.17
N CYS A 31 -9.59 14.64 -0.55
CA CYS A 31 -9.08 13.44 -1.18
C CYS A 31 -8.53 13.80 -2.57
N LEU A 32 -7.21 13.74 -2.77
CA LEU A 32 -6.57 13.94 -4.06
C LEU A 32 -6.15 12.59 -4.64
N ASP A 33 -6.63 12.27 -5.85
CA ASP A 33 -6.26 11.03 -6.55
C ASP A 33 -6.34 11.24 -8.08
N ASN A 34 -5.47 10.62 -8.85
CA ASN A 34 -5.52 10.63 -10.32
C ASN A 34 -6.24 9.40 -10.89
N PHE A 35 -6.57 8.41 -10.04
CA PHE A 35 -7.22 7.14 -10.35
C PHE A 35 -6.42 6.20 -11.27
N VAL A 36 -5.10 6.33 -11.33
CA VAL A 36 -4.24 5.40 -12.08
C VAL A 36 -4.23 4.02 -11.44
N THR A 37 -4.17 3.96 -10.10
CA THR A 37 -4.24 2.70 -9.33
C THR A 37 -5.34 2.70 -8.27
N GLY A 38 -5.85 3.86 -7.91
CA GLY A 38 -7.04 4.03 -7.08
C GLY A 38 -8.33 3.92 -7.89
N THR A 39 -9.46 3.78 -7.21
CA THR A 39 -10.80 3.79 -7.83
C THR A 39 -11.75 4.70 -7.06
N PRO A 40 -12.59 5.51 -7.75
CA PRO A 40 -13.65 6.28 -7.11
C PRO A 40 -14.57 5.43 -6.23
N ASP A 41 -14.75 4.15 -6.55
CA ASP A 41 -15.61 3.23 -5.80
C ASP A 41 -15.19 3.07 -4.35
N ASN A 42 -13.88 3.13 -4.07
CA ASN A 42 -13.35 3.04 -2.70
C ASN A 42 -13.81 4.18 -1.79
N VAL A 43 -14.23 5.31 -2.35
CA VAL A 43 -14.67 6.51 -1.62
C VAL A 43 -16.09 6.94 -1.99
N SER A 44 -16.80 6.17 -2.82
CA SER A 44 -18.15 6.51 -3.31
C SER A 44 -19.14 6.76 -2.17
N HIS A 45 -19.06 5.99 -1.09
CA HIS A 45 -19.87 6.12 0.11
C HIS A 45 -19.61 7.41 0.90
N LEU A 46 -18.52 8.12 0.64
CA LEU A 46 -18.19 9.42 1.25
C LEU A 46 -18.65 10.60 0.39
N VAL A 47 -18.96 10.35 -0.90
CA VAL A 47 -19.42 11.39 -1.82
C VAL A 47 -20.77 11.91 -1.37
N GLY A 48 -20.89 13.24 -1.26
CA GLY A 48 -22.08 13.91 -0.71
C GLY A 48 -21.98 14.26 0.79
N HIS A 49 -20.98 13.75 1.49
CA HIS A 49 -20.68 14.25 2.82
C HIS A 49 -20.11 15.68 2.74
N HIS A 50 -20.68 16.64 3.50
CA HIS A 50 -20.35 18.07 3.39
C HIS A 50 -18.87 18.41 3.66
N ASP A 51 -18.17 17.58 4.43
CA ASP A 51 -16.75 17.73 4.77
C ASP A 51 -15.82 16.85 3.92
N PHE A 52 -16.33 16.17 2.88
CA PHE A 52 -15.52 15.36 1.99
C PHE A 52 -15.46 15.96 0.59
N HIS A 53 -14.25 16.18 0.10
CA HIS A 53 -14.01 16.77 -1.22
C HIS A 53 -13.11 15.86 -2.04
N LEU A 54 -13.69 15.22 -3.06
CA LEU A 54 -12.93 14.39 -4.01
C LEU A 54 -12.43 15.27 -5.15
N VAL A 55 -11.11 15.33 -5.35
CA VAL A 55 -10.45 16.12 -6.38
C VAL A 55 -9.55 15.22 -7.22
N ARG A 56 -9.79 15.15 -8.52
CA ARG A 56 -8.91 14.45 -9.45
C ARG A 56 -7.66 15.30 -9.70
N ALA A 57 -6.50 14.81 -9.25
CA ALA A 57 -5.21 15.48 -9.42
C ALA A 57 -4.05 14.47 -9.42
N ASP A 58 -3.05 14.74 -10.24
CA ASP A 58 -1.77 14.03 -10.23
C ASP A 58 -0.75 14.81 -9.42
N VAL A 59 -0.20 14.20 -8.37
CA VAL A 59 0.77 14.86 -7.49
C VAL A 59 2.12 15.10 -8.18
N SER A 60 2.42 14.41 -9.28
CA SER A 60 3.61 14.69 -10.09
C SER A 60 3.46 15.96 -10.94
N GLU A 61 2.25 16.51 -11.02
CA GLU A 61 1.94 17.82 -11.55
C GLU A 61 1.80 18.86 -10.43
N TYR A 62 1.40 20.10 -10.77
CA TYR A 62 1.20 21.14 -9.78
C TYR A 62 0.00 20.85 -8.86
N VAL A 63 0.26 20.82 -7.54
CA VAL A 63 -0.78 20.59 -6.52
C VAL A 63 -1.15 21.89 -5.83
N HIS A 64 -2.41 22.30 -5.95
CA HIS A 64 -2.96 23.47 -5.25
C HIS A 64 -4.25 23.10 -4.51
N VAL A 65 -4.30 23.45 -3.22
CA VAL A 65 -5.51 23.32 -2.40
C VAL A 65 -5.83 24.70 -1.82
N PRO A 66 -6.99 25.30 -2.17
CA PRO A 66 -7.38 26.60 -1.65
C PRO A 66 -7.71 26.55 -0.17
N GLY A 67 -7.52 27.67 0.52
CA GLY A 67 -7.84 27.83 1.94
C GLY A 67 -6.80 27.23 2.88
N ARG A 68 -7.21 27.06 4.14
CA ARG A 68 -6.38 26.50 5.20
C ARG A 68 -6.21 24.98 5.01
N VAL A 69 -5.05 24.48 5.34
CA VAL A 69 -4.74 23.04 5.45
C VAL A 69 -3.93 22.85 6.72
N ASP A 70 -4.34 21.92 7.57
CA ASP A 70 -3.66 21.61 8.82
C ASP A 70 -2.74 20.38 8.69
N TYR A 71 -3.09 19.45 7.79
CA TYR A 71 -2.38 18.20 7.58
C TYR A 71 -2.28 17.86 6.10
N VAL A 72 -1.12 17.37 5.67
CA VAL A 72 -0.89 16.79 4.34
C VAL A 72 -0.37 15.37 4.53
N LEU A 73 -1.19 14.38 4.17
CA LEU A 73 -0.86 12.95 4.21
C LEU A 73 -0.54 12.49 2.79
N HIS A 74 0.75 12.23 2.51
CA HIS A 74 1.18 11.82 1.18
C HIS A 74 1.23 10.30 1.06
N PHE A 75 0.13 9.73 0.52
CA PHE A 75 -0.08 8.31 0.31
C PHE A 75 -0.13 7.91 -1.16
N ALA A 76 -0.13 8.87 -2.08
CA ALA A 76 -0.09 8.61 -3.52
C ALA A 76 1.20 7.88 -3.90
N SER A 77 1.04 6.71 -4.50
CA SER A 77 2.11 5.92 -5.12
C SER A 77 1.52 4.70 -5.81
N PRO A 78 1.96 4.29 -7.01
CA PRO A 78 1.83 2.92 -7.45
C PRO A 78 2.62 2.05 -6.48
N ALA A 79 1.94 1.23 -5.67
CA ALA A 79 2.54 0.57 -4.50
C ALA A 79 2.51 -0.96 -4.58
N SER A 80 1.87 -1.52 -5.59
CA SER A 80 1.88 -2.97 -5.83
C SER A 80 3.02 -3.34 -6.78
N PRO A 81 3.55 -4.58 -6.68
CA PRO A 81 4.61 -5.05 -7.58
C PRO A 81 4.22 -4.96 -9.06
N ILE A 82 2.97 -5.24 -9.40
CA ILE A 82 2.48 -5.12 -10.78
C ILE A 82 2.50 -3.65 -11.21
N ASP A 83 1.90 -2.77 -10.43
CA ASP A 83 1.76 -1.35 -10.80
C ASP A 83 3.09 -0.64 -10.99
N TYR A 84 4.04 -0.79 -10.07
CA TYR A 84 5.29 -0.05 -10.18
C TYR A 84 6.23 -0.63 -11.26
N LEU A 85 6.04 -1.90 -11.63
CA LEU A 85 6.77 -2.50 -12.78
C LEU A 85 6.16 -2.09 -14.12
N GLU A 86 4.85 -1.92 -14.21
CA GLU A 86 4.15 -1.42 -15.40
C GLU A 86 4.30 0.10 -15.56
N LEU A 87 4.40 0.85 -14.46
CA LEU A 87 4.47 2.31 -14.42
C LEU A 87 5.78 2.82 -13.78
N PRO A 88 6.97 2.33 -14.18
CA PRO A 88 8.20 2.59 -13.44
C PRO A 88 8.58 4.08 -13.41
N ILE A 89 8.46 4.77 -14.52
CA ILE A 89 8.79 6.21 -14.59
C ILE A 89 7.76 7.04 -13.82
N HIS A 90 6.49 6.68 -13.88
CA HIS A 90 5.46 7.38 -13.11
C HIS A 90 5.66 7.18 -11.60
N THR A 91 6.00 5.97 -11.16
CA THR A 91 6.34 5.66 -9.75
C THR A 91 7.48 6.55 -9.24
N LEU A 92 8.56 6.66 -10.01
CA LEU A 92 9.69 7.56 -9.68
C LEU A 92 9.26 9.03 -9.63
N LYS A 93 8.43 9.50 -10.58
CA LYS A 93 7.91 10.88 -10.57
C LYS A 93 7.05 11.16 -9.34
N VAL A 94 6.15 10.26 -8.98
CA VAL A 94 5.31 10.42 -7.78
C VAL A 94 6.16 10.44 -6.51
N GLY A 95 7.14 9.53 -6.38
CA GLY A 95 8.04 9.49 -5.22
C GLY A 95 9.00 10.67 -5.12
N SER A 96 9.34 11.33 -6.23
CA SER A 96 10.26 12.48 -6.27
C SER A 96 9.52 13.81 -6.41
N ILE A 97 8.98 14.10 -7.58
CA ILE A 97 8.28 15.35 -7.89
C ILE A 97 7.00 15.48 -7.06
N GLY A 98 6.23 14.39 -6.92
CA GLY A 98 5.02 14.36 -6.09
C GLY A 98 5.32 14.66 -4.61
N THR A 99 6.39 14.07 -4.07
CA THR A 99 6.86 14.39 -2.71
C THR A 99 7.29 15.86 -2.60
N LEU A 100 8.00 16.41 -3.61
CA LEU A 100 8.40 17.81 -3.64
C LEU A 100 7.18 18.75 -3.63
N HIS A 101 6.17 18.47 -4.47
CA HIS A 101 4.96 19.30 -4.57
C HIS A 101 4.12 19.26 -3.29
N THR A 102 3.95 18.08 -2.68
CA THR A 102 3.16 17.91 -1.46
C THR A 102 3.86 18.50 -0.23
N LEU A 103 5.20 18.44 -0.15
CA LEU A 103 6.00 19.18 0.83
C LEU A 103 5.91 20.69 0.62
N GLY A 104 5.90 21.14 -0.64
CA GLY A 104 5.68 22.54 -1.00
C GLY A 104 4.32 23.04 -0.53
N LEU A 105 3.26 22.24 -0.73
CA LEU A 105 1.92 22.54 -0.20
C LEU A 105 1.94 22.63 1.33
N ALA A 106 2.52 21.64 2.02
CA ALA A 106 2.59 21.66 3.48
C ALA A 106 3.32 22.90 4.00
N ARG A 107 4.42 23.29 3.36
CA ARG A 107 5.17 24.52 3.68
C ARG A 107 4.34 25.78 3.49
N ASP A 108 3.66 25.91 2.34
CA ASP A 108 2.81 27.08 2.03
C ASP A 108 1.68 27.25 3.06
N LYS A 109 1.10 26.14 3.54
CA LYS A 109 -0.01 26.13 4.49
C LYS A 109 0.42 26.14 5.95
N GLY A 110 1.70 25.94 6.27
CA GLY A 110 2.16 25.69 7.63
C GLY A 110 1.59 24.40 8.21
N ALA A 111 1.32 23.42 7.36
CA ALA A 111 0.67 22.15 7.72
C ALA A 111 1.70 21.12 8.18
N ARG A 112 1.30 20.22 9.11
CA ARG A 112 2.05 19.01 9.39
C ARG A 112 2.00 18.07 8.18
N TYR A 113 3.16 17.51 7.81
CA TYR A 113 3.29 16.60 6.69
C TYR A 113 3.55 15.17 7.17
N LEU A 114 2.83 14.18 6.63
CA LEU A 114 3.03 12.77 6.93
C LEU A 114 3.31 12.01 5.63
N LEU A 115 4.52 11.39 5.55
CA LEU A 115 4.92 10.56 4.42
C LEU A 115 4.59 9.09 4.68
N ALA A 116 3.85 8.46 3.78
CA ALA A 116 3.76 7.02 3.69
C ALA A 116 5.02 6.45 3.01
N SER A 117 5.98 6.03 3.81
CA SER A 117 7.10 5.19 3.39
C SER A 117 6.71 3.71 3.49
N THR A 118 7.67 2.82 3.37
CA THR A 118 7.44 1.38 3.23
C THR A 118 8.54 0.57 3.91
N SER A 119 8.23 -0.69 4.27
CA SER A 119 9.24 -1.67 4.65
C SER A 119 10.19 -2.04 3.49
N GLU A 120 9.82 -1.72 2.25
CA GLU A 120 10.69 -1.93 1.07
C GLU A 120 11.94 -1.03 1.11
N ALA A 121 11.92 0.07 1.89
CA ALA A 121 13.10 0.89 2.15
C ALA A 121 14.26 0.09 2.81
N TYR A 122 13.96 -1.07 3.39
CA TYR A 122 14.94 -1.99 3.95
C TYR A 122 15.53 -2.98 2.91
N GLY A 123 14.93 -3.10 1.73
CA GLY A 123 15.34 -4.04 0.68
C GLY A 123 15.21 -5.51 1.09
N ASP A 124 16.21 -6.32 0.74
CA ASP A 124 16.38 -7.68 1.27
C ASP A 124 17.22 -7.61 2.57
N PRO A 125 16.58 -7.60 3.74
CA PRO A 125 17.21 -7.17 4.97
C PRO A 125 18.19 -8.20 5.52
N LEU A 126 19.36 -7.73 5.95
CA LEU A 126 20.38 -8.51 6.67
C LEU A 126 20.15 -8.51 8.20
N VAL A 127 19.19 -7.71 8.68
CA VAL A 127 18.81 -7.59 10.10
C VAL A 127 17.35 -7.99 10.27
N HIS A 128 17.07 -8.85 11.26
CA HIS A 128 15.74 -9.40 11.52
C HIS A 128 15.45 -9.51 13.02
N PRO A 129 14.35 -8.94 13.55
CA PRO A 129 13.42 -8.01 12.89
C PRO A 129 14.10 -6.69 12.49
N GLN A 130 13.46 -5.91 11.56
CA GLN A 130 14.03 -4.65 11.08
C GLN A 130 13.69 -3.50 12.02
N PRO A 131 14.68 -2.90 12.73
CA PRO A 131 14.47 -1.65 13.48
C PRO A 131 14.62 -0.42 12.55
N GLU A 132 14.08 0.72 12.96
CA GLU A 132 14.16 1.96 12.17
C GLU A 132 15.60 2.47 11.95
N THR A 133 16.53 2.10 12.83
CA THR A 133 17.96 2.43 12.73
C THR A 133 18.69 1.64 11.65
N TYR A 134 18.10 0.58 11.10
CA TYR A 134 18.68 -0.18 10.00
C TYR A 134 18.49 0.56 8.67
N TRP A 135 19.59 0.83 7.96
CA TRP A 135 19.57 1.63 6.72
C TRP A 135 19.14 0.86 5.48
N GLY A 136 19.05 -0.47 5.58
CA GLY A 136 18.60 -1.32 4.49
C GLY A 136 19.72 -1.92 3.64
N ASN A 137 19.29 -2.83 2.76
CA ASN A 137 20.10 -3.51 1.75
C ASN A 137 19.28 -3.56 0.46
N VAL A 138 19.27 -2.45 -0.28
CA VAL A 138 18.46 -2.25 -1.48
C VAL A 138 19.32 -2.45 -2.73
N ASN A 139 18.78 -3.14 -3.75
CA ASN A 139 19.35 -3.18 -5.10
C ASN A 139 18.82 -1.98 -5.92
N PRO A 140 19.57 -0.87 -6.05
CA PRO A 140 19.05 0.36 -6.66
C PRO A 140 18.86 0.26 -8.19
N VAL A 141 19.47 -0.74 -8.83
CA VAL A 141 19.39 -0.97 -10.29
C VAL A 141 18.53 -2.16 -10.66
N GLY A 142 18.03 -2.91 -9.66
CA GLY A 142 17.10 -4.01 -9.87
C GLY A 142 15.70 -3.53 -10.23
N PRO A 143 14.82 -4.43 -10.73
CA PRO A 143 13.48 -4.06 -11.17
C PRO A 143 12.62 -3.45 -10.05
N ARG A 144 12.82 -3.85 -8.79
CA ARG A 144 12.12 -3.28 -7.62
C ARG A 144 12.68 -1.93 -7.19
N GLY A 145 13.90 -1.57 -7.62
CA GLY A 145 14.57 -0.32 -7.26
C GLY A 145 13.75 0.93 -7.60
N VAL A 146 12.86 0.88 -8.60
CA VAL A 146 11.98 2.00 -8.94
C VAL A 146 11.05 2.41 -7.78
N TYR A 147 10.52 1.44 -7.05
CA TYR A 147 9.66 1.72 -5.89
C TYR A 147 10.48 1.97 -4.63
N ASP A 148 11.46 1.12 -4.37
CA ASP A 148 12.30 1.18 -3.18
C ASP A 148 13.02 2.53 -3.08
N GLU A 149 13.68 2.95 -4.16
CA GLU A 149 14.40 4.23 -4.22
C GLU A 149 13.46 5.44 -4.28
N ALA A 150 12.28 5.33 -4.92
CA ALA A 150 11.27 6.39 -4.86
C ALA A 150 10.87 6.70 -3.42
N LYS A 151 10.65 5.67 -2.60
CA LYS A 151 10.29 5.82 -1.18
C LYS A 151 11.47 6.31 -0.33
N ARG A 152 12.68 5.78 -0.53
CA ARG A 152 13.90 6.24 0.16
C ARG A 152 14.21 7.70 -0.18
N PHE A 153 14.05 8.12 -1.44
CA PHE A 153 14.15 9.51 -1.85
C PHE A 153 13.11 10.39 -1.12
N GLY A 154 11.85 9.92 -1.03
CA GLY A 154 10.79 10.62 -0.28
C GLY A 154 11.16 10.85 1.19
N GLU A 155 11.72 9.85 1.88
CA GLU A 155 12.22 10.01 3.26
C GLU A 155 13.32 11.08 3.33
N ALA A 156 14.33 11.00 2.45
CA ALA A 156 15.44 11.94 2.41
C ALA A 156 14.96 13.38 2.15
N MET A 157 14.04 13.56 1.20
CA MET A 157 13.45 14.86 0.86
C MET A 157 12.63 15.42 2.03
N THR A 158 11.82 14.59 2.70
CA THR A 158 11.03 14.98 3.88
C THR A 158 11.93 15.51 5.00
N MET A 159 13.01 14.79 5.30
CA MET A 159 13.96 15.20 6.34
C MET A 159 14.79 16.43 5.94
N ALA A 160 15.09 16.61 4.64
CA ALA A 160 15.73 17.81 4.14
C ALA A 160 14.83 19.04 4.33
N TYR A 161 13.54 18.93 3.98
CA TYR A 161 12.57 20.01 4.19
C TYR A 161 12.39 20.36 5.67
N ARG A 162 12.32 19.35 6.55
CA ARG A 162 12.28 19.58 8.00
C ARG A 162 13.49 20.39 8.48
N ARG A 163 14.70 19.97 8.10
CA ARG A 163 15.94 20.65 8.53
C ARG A 163 16.10 22.06 7.94
N THR A 164 15.72 22.25 6.67
CA THR A 164 15.94 23.51 5.96
C THR A 164 14.85 24.54 6.20
N HIS A 165 13.60 24.08 6.30
CA HIS A 165 12.42 24.95 6.36
C HIS A 165 11.64 24.88 7.67
N GLY A 166 12.05 24.02 8.62
CA GLY A 166 11.36 23.88 9.90
C GLY A 166 9.95 23.31 9.80
N ILE A 167 9.61 22.60 8.70
CA ILE A 167 8.28 22.00 8.54
C ILE A 167 8.12 20.86 9.55
N ASP A 168 6.98 20.79 10.20
CA ASP A 168 6.62 19.66 11.01
C ASP A 168 6.30 18.46 10.12
N THR A 169 7.09 17.39 10.26
CA THR A 169 7.01 16.21 9.39
C THR A 169 6.99 14.93 10.20
N GLY A 170 6.30 13.92 9.68
CA GLY A 170 6.36 12.54 10.16
C GLY A 170 6.59 11.57 8.99
N ILE A 171 7.23 10.44 9.27
CA ILE A 171 7.46 9.35 8.32
C ILE A 171 6.99 8.04 8.96
N VAL A 172 6.13 7.29 8.24
CA VAL A 172 5.74 5.93 8.64
C VAL A 172 6.27 4.92 7.62
N ARG A 173 6.98 3.89 8.07
CA ARG A 173 7.38 2.74 7.26
C ARG A 173 6.33 1.64 7.42
N ILE A 174 5.48 1.54 6.41
CA ILE A 174 4.34 0.63 6.38
C ILE A 174 4.83 -0.76 5.97
N PHE A 175 4.55 -1.76 6.79
CA PHE A 175 4.75 -3.17 6.47
C PHE A 175 3.52 -3.76 5.76
N ASN A 176 3.62 -5.02 5.30
CA ASN A 176 2.57 -5.66 4.52
C ASN A 176 1.22 -5.54 5.22
N THR A 177 0.31 -4.85 4.56
CA THR A 177 -1.03 -4.58 5.07
C THR A 177 -2.07 -5.17 4.14
N PHE A 178 -3.17 -5.66 4.71
CA PHE A 178 -4.28 -6.23 3.97
C PHE A 178 -5.62 -5.81 4.57
N GLY A 179 -6.69 -5.93 3.78
CA GLY A 179 -8.04 -5.60 4.21
C GLY A 179 -9.01 -5.41 3.04
N PRO A 180 -10.25 -5.00 3.33
CA PRO A 180 -11.21 -4.54 2.34
C PRO A 180 -10.66 -3.47 1.41
N ARG A 181 -11.18 -3.36 0.20
CA ARG A 181 -10.77 -2.37 -0.84
C ARG A 181 -9.38 -2.61 -1.45
N MET A 182 -8.70 -3.73 -1.13
CA MET A 182 -7.57 -4.17 -1.94
C MET A 182 -8.04 -4.63 -3.30
N ARG A 183 -7.29 -4.32 -4.35
CA ARG A 183 -7.61 -4.80 -5.69
C ARG A 183 -7.31 -6.30 -5.81
N PRO A 184 -8.17 -7.08 -6.47
CA PRO A 184 -7.95 -8.51 -6.69
C PRO A 184 -6.62 -8.84 -7.36
N LYS A 185 -6.23 -7.99 -8.34
CA LYS A 185 -4.99 -8.14 -9.15
C LYS A 185 -3.88 -7.18 -8.71
N ASP A 186 -3.72 -6.90 -7.43
CA ASP A 186 -2.61 -6.02 -7.01
C ASP A 186 -1.25 -6.74 -6.91
N GLY A 187 -1.20 -8.02 -7.26
CA GLY A 187 0.02 -8.82 -7.26
C GLY A 187 0.49 -9.29 -5.88
N ARG A 188 -0.22 -8.94 -4.82
CA ARG A 188 0.07 -9.42 -3.46
C ARG A 188 -0.64 -10.72 -3.15
N ALA A 189 -0.05 -11.52 -2.26
CA ALA A 189 -0.50 -12.87 -2.00
C ALA A 189 -1.92 -12.97 -1.42
N ILE A 190 -2.31 -12.07 -0.47
CA ILE A 190 -3.61 -12.20 0.20
C ILE A 190 -4.78 -12.00 -0.76
N PRO A 191 -4.87 -10.92 -1.55
CA PRO A 191 -5.96 -10.81 -2.53
C PRO A 191 -5.91 -11.93 -3.58
N ALA A 192 -4.72 -12.35 -4.04
CA ALA A 192 -4.59 -13.47 -4.96
C ALA A 192 -5.15 -14.78 -4.37
N PHE A 193 -4.74 -15.13 -3.15
CA PHE A 193 -5.22 -16.36 -2.48
C PHE A 193 -6.73 -16.32 -2.24
N ILE A 194 -7.27 -15.16 -1.84
CA ILE A 194 -8.72 -15.01 -1.59
C ILE A 194 -9.49 -15.17 -2.89
N THR A 195 -9.11 -14.51 -3.97
CA THR A 195 -9.81 -14.56 -5.26
C THR A 195 -9.74 -15.96 -5.86
N GLN A 196 -8.58 -16.61 -5.81
CA GLN A 196 -8.40 -17.98 -6.25
C GLN A 196 -9.26 -18.95 -5.43
N ALA A 197 -9.26 -18.81 -4.10
CA ALA A 197 -10.08 -19.65 -3.22
C ALA A 197 -11.58 -19.48 -3.47
N LEU A 198 -12.05 -18.23 -3.59
CA LEU A 198 -13.48 -17.96 -3.84
C LEU A 198 -13.96 -18.47 -5.20
N ALA A 199 -13.07 -18.49 -6.21
CA ALA A 199 -13.35 -19.07 -7.52
C ALA A 199 -13.09 -20.57 -7.63
N ASN A 200 -12.71 -21.26 -6.52
CA ASN A 200 -12.26 -22.65 -6.50
C ASN A 200 -11.17 -22.99 -7.54
N ARG A 201 -10.35 -21.99 -7.91
CA ARG A 201 -9.15 -22.16 -8.74
C ARG A 201 -7.96 -22.54 -7.86
N PRO A 202 -6.90 -23.18 -8.41
CA PRO A 202 -5.69 -23.46 -7.65
C PRO A 202 -5.12 -22.20 -6.99
N ILE A 203 -4.71 -22.31 -5.71
CA ILE A 203 -4.03 -21.24 -4.99
C ILE A 203 -2.55 -21.34 -5.28
N THR A 204 -1.99 -20.33 -5.95
CA THR A 204 -0.59 -20.33 -6.38
C THR A 204 0.32 -19.78 -5.28
N VAL A 205 1.25 -20.62 -4.80
CA VAL A 205 2.24 -20.26 -3.78
C VAL A 205 3.62 -20.22 -4.44
N HIS A 206 4.32 -19.08 -4.32
CA HIS A 206 5.65 -18.92 -4.88
C HIS A 206 6.69 -19.72 -4.08
N GLY A 207 7.63 -20.35 -4.77
CA GLY A 207 8.64 -21.23 -4.19
C GLY A 207 8.02 -22.42 -3.45
N ASP A 208 8.62 -22.86 -2.35
CA ASP A 208 8.10 -23.91 -1.48
C ASP A 208 7.10 -23.41 -0.43
N GLY A 209 6.82 -22.11 -0.40
CA GLY A 209 5.92 -21.47 0.55
C GLY A 209 6.46 -21.34 1.99
N SER A 210 7.74 -21.65 2.22
CA SER A 210 8.39 -21.53 3.55
C SER A 210 8.71 -20.08 3.93
N GLN A 211 8.83 -19.18 2.94
CA GLN A 211 9.06 -17.75 3.19
C GLN A 211 7.98 -17.15 4.08
N THR A 212 8.39 -16.31 5.03
CA THR A 212 7.48 -15.71 6.00
C THR A 212 7.15 -14.25 5.66
N ARG A 213 5.97 -13.83 6.05
CA ARG A 213 5.53 -12.43 6.01
C ARG A 213 4.84 -12.07 7.31
N SER A 214 5.11 -10.86 7.76
CA SER A 214 4.33 -10.19 8.79
C SER A 214 3.19 -9.44 8.11
N ILE A 215 1.96 -9.73 8.46
CA ILE A 215 0.78 -9.14 7.83
C ILE A 215 -0.05 -8.37 8.85
N CYS A 216 -0.38 -7.13 8.58
CA CYS A 216 -1.13 -6.22 9.44
C CYS A 216 -2.52 -5.96 8.85
N TYR A 217 -3.54 -5.92 9.69
CA TYR A 217 -4.87 -5.53 9.25
C TYR A 217 -4.96 -4.02 9.06
N VAL A 218 -5.76 -3.59 8.08
CA VAL A 218 -5.83 -2.18 7.68
C VAL A 218 -6.31 -1.26 8.80
N ASP A 219 -7.25 -1.69 9.65
CA ASP A 219 -7.76 -0.86 10.74
C ASP A 219 -6.65 -0.57 11.77
N ASP A 220 -5.88 -1.61 12.18
CA ASP A 220 -4.72 -1.43 13.06
C ASP A 220 -3.70 -0.46 12.45
N LEU A 221 -3.43 -0.60 11.14
CA LEU A 221 -2.48 0.29 10.46
C LEU A 221 -2.98 1.73 10.45
N VAL A 222 -4.26 1.96 10.16
CA VAL A 222 -4.88 3.29 10.17
C VAL A 222 -4.80 3.92 11.56
N ASP A 223 -5.03 3.14 12.63
CA ASP A 223 -4.86 3.59 14.01
C ASP A 223 -3.43 4.06 14.27
N GLY A 224 -2.42 3.31 13.80
CA GLY A 224 -1.01 3.69 13.92
C GLY A 224 -0.65 4.95 13.13
N ILE A 225 -1.20 5.10 11.92
CA ILE A 225 -1.00 6.30 11.09
C ILE A 225 -1.63 7.53 11.78
N VAL A 226 -2.82 7.39 12.34
CA VAL A 226 -3.49 8.50 13.07
C VAL A 226 -2.74 8.83 14.36
N ALA A 227 -2.24 7.83 15.10
CA ALA A 227 -1.39 8.08 16.26
C ALA A 227 -0.12 8.86 15.88
N MET A 228 0.54 8.48 14.75
CA MET A 228 1.68 9.22 14.22
C MET A 228 1.32 10.63 13.78
N LEU A 229 0.15 10.83 13.18
CA LEU A 229 -0.34 12.15 12.75
C LEU A 229 -0.48 13.11 13.94
N HIS A 230 -0.83 12.60 15.13
CA HIS A 230 -1.03 13.38 16.35
C HIS A 230 0.20 13.46 17.25
N SER A 231 1.29 12.79 16.92
CA SER A 231 2.54 12.83 17.67
C SER A 231 3.46 13.96 17.19
N ASP A 232 4.50 14.27 17.96
CA ASP A 232 5.57 15.19 17.56
C ASP A 232 6.75 14.47 16.88
N LEU A 233 6.62 13.16 16.65
CA LEU A 233 7.70 12.35 16.06
C LEU A 233 7.93 12.73 14.59
N ALA A 234 9.21 12.86 14.24
CA ALA A 234 9.62 13.04 12.85
C ALA A 234 9.70 11.72 12.08
N GLY A 235 9.92 10.62 12.79
CA GLY A 235 10.12 9.29 12.21
C GLY A 235 11.53 9.05 11.65
N PRO A 236 11.73 7.96 10.91
CA PRO A 236 10.69 6.98 10.54
C PRO A 236 10.18 6.18 11.74
N VAL A 237 8.95 5.71 11.67
CA VAL A 237 8.35 4.77 12.63
C VAL A 237 7.79 3.58 11.86
N ASN A 238 8.14 2.37 12.27
CA ASN A 238 7.62 1.14 11.69
C ASN A 238 6.18 0.89 12.15
N LEU A 239 5.27 0.70 11.20
CA LEU A 239 3.90 0.28 11.46
C LEU A 239 3.63 -1.06 10.77
N GLY A 240 3.32 -2.08 11.56
CA GLY A 240 3.04 -3.42 11.07
C GLY A 240 2.87 -4.43 12.21
N ASN A 241 2.46 -5.64 11.88
CA ASN A 241 2.31 -6.71 12.85
C ASN A 241 3.63 -7.50 12.97
N PRO A 242 4.22 -7.67 14.17
CA PRO A 242 5.47 -8.42 14.33
C PRO A 242 5.31 -9.95 14.24
N SER A 243 4.09 -10.46 14.13
CA SER A 243 3.83 -11.90 14.01
C SER A 243 4.03 -12.37 12.57
N GLU A 244 4.85 -13.39 12.38
CA GLU A 244 5.15 -13.96 11.07
C GLU A 244 4.30 -15.19 10.77
N ILE A 245 3.93 -15.34 9.52
CA ILE A 245 3.25 -16.52 8.99
C ILE A 245 3.92 -16.96 7.69
N SER A 246 4.12 -18.28 7.49
CA SER A 246 4.60 -18.80 6.22
C SER A 246 3.52 -18.72 5.14
N MET A 247 3.92 -18.51 3.88
CA MET A 247 2.98 -18.33 2.78
C MET A 247 2.10 -19.56 2.55
N VAL A 248 2.64 -20.76 2.74
CA VAL A 248 1.84 -22.00 2.64
C VAL A 248 0.80 -22.08 3.75
N LYS A 249 1.13 -21.71 5.01
CA LYS A 249 0.14 -21.67 6.11
C LYS A 249 -0.95 -20.66 5.84
N LEU A 250 -0.59 -19.48 5.33
CA LEU A 250 -1.55 -18.43 4.97
C LEU A 250 -2.51 -18.90 3.87
N ALA A 251 -2.01 -19.57 2.82
CA ALA A 251 -2.81 -20.15 1.74
C ALA A 251 -3.81 -21.19 2.27
N VAL A 252 -3.35 -22.12 3.12
CA VAL A 252 -4.22 -23.14 3.75
C VAL A 252 -5.28 -22.49 4.63
N TRP A 253 -4.92 -21.47 5.39
CA TRP A 253 -5.85 -20.74 6.27
C TRP A 253 -6.93 -20.02 5.48
N ILE A 254 -6.55 -19.25 4.46
CA ILE A 254 -7.50 -18.55 3.57
C ILE A 254 -8.43 -19.56 2.87
N ARG A 255 -7.88 -20.68 2.35
CA ARG A 255 -8.68 -21.75 1.75
C ARG A 255 -9.76 -22.26 2.70
N GLY A 256 -9.38 -22.55 3.95
CA GLY A 256 -10.30 -23.02 4.98
C GLY A 256 -11.39 -21.99 5.32
N LEU A 257 -11.02 -20.71 5.51
CA LEU A 257 -11.97 -19.66 5.82
C LEU A 257 -12.91 -19.33 4.65
N ALA A 258 -12.43 -19.48 3.42
CA ALA A 258 -13.25 -19.32 2.21
C ALA A 258 -14.21 -20.50 1.98
N GLY A 259 -14.04 -21.63 2.67
CA GLY A 259 -14.79 -22.86 2.43
C GLY A 259 -14.47 -23.48 1.06
N SER A 260 -13.24 -23.27 0.56
CA SER A 260 -12.80 -23.68 -0.77
C SER A 260 -12.16 -25.07 -0.77
N THR A 261 -12.31 -25.78 -1.89
CA THR A 261 -11.64 -27.04 -2.20
C THR A 261 -10.42 -26.89 -3.10
N SER A 262 -9.98 -25.67 -3.36
CA SER A 262 -8.83 -25.35 -4.22
C SER A 262 -7.60 -26.17 -3.89
N ALA A 263 -6.91 -26.69 -4.90
CA ALA A 263 -5.55 -27.21 -4.74
C ALA A 263 -4.57 -26.09 -4.41
N ILE A 264 -3.45 -26.43 -3.77
CA ILE A 264 -2.31 -25.49 -3.62
C ILE A 264 -1.28 -25.91 -4.65
N GLU A 265 -0.91 -24.98 -5.52
CA GLU A 265 0.10 -25.17 -6.55
C GLU A 265 1.33 -24.30 -6.27
N TYR A 266 2.52 -24.84 -6.54
CA TYR A 266 3.77 -24.14 -6.32
C TYR A 266 4.32 -23.63 -7.64
N VAL A 267 4.70 -22.35 -7.68
CA VAL A 267 5.23 -21.66 -8.84
C VAL A 267 6.56 -20.99 -8.51
N ASP A 268 7.34 -20.64 -9.52
CA ASP A 268 8.65 -20.02 -9.32
C ASP A 268 8.53 -18.68 -8.56
N ARG A 269 9.56 -18.37 -7.77
CA ARG A 269 9.63 -17.09 -7.05
C ARG A 269 10.02 -15.96 -8.01
N PRO A 270 9.40 -14.76 -7.87
CA PRO A 270 9.87 -13.56 -8.55
C PRO A 270 11.31 -13.22 -8.16
N VAL A 271 12.01 -12.58 -9.10
CA VAL A 271 13.37 -12.05 -8.86
C VAL A 271 13.32 -10.97 -7.76
N ASP A 272 14.33 -10.95 -6.88
CA ASP A 272 14.47 -10.00 -5.76
C ASP A 272 13.29 -10.01 -4.75
N ASP A 273 12.49 -11.10 -4.68
CA ASP A 273 11.48 -11.22 -3.63
C ASP A 273 12.13 -11.51 -2.26
N PRO A 274 11.97 -10.61 -1.25
CA PRO A 274 12.62 -10.77 0.05
C PRO A 274 12.27 -12.09 0.73
N THR A 275 13.23 -12.71 1.40
CA THR A 275 13.01 -13.98 2.11
C THR A 275 12.24 -13.78 3.42
N VAL A 276 12.57 -12.73 4.17
CA VAL A 276 11.95 -12.41 5.47
C VAL A 276 11.66 -10.92 5.55
N ARG A 277 10.52 -10.56 6.19
CA ARG A 277 10.17 -9.17 6.44
C ARG A 277 9.30 -9.08 7.69
N ARG A 278 9.88 -8.51 8.76
CA ARG A 278 9.23 -8.41 10.07
C ARG A 278 9.60 -7.08 10.74
N PRO A 279 8.61 -6.24 11.12
CA PRO A 279 8.91 -4.99 11.83
C PRO A 279 9.40 -5.25 13.25
N ASP A 280 10.39 -4.49 13.69
CA ASP A 280 10.50 -4.12 15.09
C ASP A 280 9.56 -2.93 15.32
N ILE A 281 8.62 -3.06 16.25
CA ILE A 281 7.63 -2.02 16.60
C ILE A 281 7.86 -1.44 18.00
N ALA A 282 9.04 -1.62 18.56
CA ALA A 282 9.35 -1.12 19.90
C ALA A 282 9.18 0.41 20.00
N LEU A 283 9.59 1.14 18.95
CA LEU A 283 9.44 2.59 18.89
C LEU A 283 7.96 3.00 18.82
N ALA A 284 7.13 2.34 18.01
CA ALA A 284 5.71 2.61 17.91
C ALA A 284 4.99 2.35 19.24
N ARG A 285 5.35 1.27 19.95
CA ARG A 285 4.80 1.00 21.29
C ARG A 285 5.19 2.05 22.31
N ALA A 286 6.46 2.43 22.35
CA ALA A 286 6.98 3.36 23.36
C ALA A 286 6.46 4.79 23.16
N GLU A 287 6.46 5.28 21.93
CA GLU A 287 6.24 6.67 21.61
C GLU A 287 4.81 6.98 21.14
N LEU A 288 4.13 6.01 20.51
CA LEU A 288 2.76 6.18 20.04
C LEU A 288 1.73 5.43 20.89
N GLY A 289 2.17 4.56 21.81
CA GLY A 289 1.27 3.65 22.54
C GLY A 289 0.53 2.69 21.60
N TRP A 290 1.09 2.43 20.40
CA TRP A 290 0.42 1.66 19.36
C TRP A 290 1.01 0.27 19.19
N GLU A 291 0.14 -0.70 19.06
CA GLU A 291 0.41 -2.05 18.58
C GLU A 291 -0.82 -2.64 17.88
N PRO A 292 -0.66 -3.61 16.93
CA PRO A 292 -1.79 -4.23 16.27
C PRO A 292 -2.58 -5.10 17.26
N THR A 293 -3.91 -4.97 17.24
CA THR A 293 -4.83 -5.62 18.19
C THR A 293 -5.78 -6.60 17.52
N VAL A 294 -6.04 -6.45 16.21
CA VAL A 294 -6.97 -7.29 15.47
C VAL A 294 -6.33 -8.65 15.20
N SER A 295 -7.02 -9.74 15.59
CA SER A 295 -6.54 -11.09 15.28
C SER A 295 -6.50 -11.33 13.77
N ILE A 296 -5.49 -12.07 13.30
CA ILE A 296 -5.37 -12.41 11.87
C ILE A 296 -6.58 -13.20 11.38
N ASP A 297 -7.18 -14.06 12.20
CA ASP A 297 -8.38 -14.82 11.84
C ASP A 297 -9.57 -13.89 11.55
N ASP A 298 -9.84 -12.95 12.46
CA ASP A 298 -10.91 -11.96 12.27
C ASP A 298 -10.67 -11.05 11.08
N ALA A 299 -9.44 -10.57 10.91
CA ALA A 299 -9.01 -9.75 9.79
C ALA A 299 -9.20 -10.47 8.44
N LEU A 300 -8.80 -11.75 8.35
CA LEU A 300 -9.00 -12.55 7.13
C LEU A 300 -10.49 -12.79 6.87
N ARG A 301 -11.31 -13.09 7.88
CA ARG A 301 -12.76 -13.26 7.72
C ARG A 301 -13.42 -11.99 7.18
N ARG A 302 -13.11 -10.83 7.74
CA ARG A 302 -13.64 -9.52 7.27
C ARG A 302 -13.20 -9.25 5.83
N THR A 303 -11.95 -9.53 5.50
CA THR A 303 -11.43 -9.33 4.15
C THR A 303 -12.09 -10.27 3.14
N ILE A 304 -12.20 -11.58 3.46
CA ILE A 304 -12.87 -12.57 2.61
C ILE A 304 -14.35 -12.21 2.41
N ALA A 305 -15.04 -11.78 3.49
CA ALA A 305 -16.43 -11.35 3.40
C ALA A 305 -16.60 -10.16 2.44
N TRP A 306 -15.66 -9.20 2.48
CA TRP A 306 -15.68 -8.06 1.56
C TRP A 306 -15.50 -8.51 0.09
N PHE A 307 -14.50 -9.36 -0.21
CA PHE A 307 -14.29 -9.89 -1.56
C PHE A 307 -15.50 -10.68 -2.07
N ARG A 308 -16.16 -11.44 -1.18
CA ARG A 308 -17.38 -12.20 -1.51
C ARG A 308 -18.58 -11.30 -1.83
N ALA A 309 -18.66 -10.13 -1.17
CA ALA A 309 -19.70 -9.13 -1.41
C ALA A 309 -19.48 -8.29 -2.69
N HIS A 310 -18.26 -8.35 -3.28
CA HIS A 310 -17.88 -7.61 -4.48
C HIS A 310 -17.43 -8.54 -5.62
N PRO A 311 -18.30 -9.45 -6.11
CA PRO A 311 -17.94 -10.46 -7.11
C PRO A 311 -17.56 -9.84 -8.46
N ASP A 312 -18.13 -8.67 -8.80
CA ASP A 312 -17.87 -7.98 -10.09
C ASP A 312 -16.40 -7.58 -10.23
N LEU A 313 -15.73 -7.26 -9.13
CA LEU A 313 -14.28 -7.03 -9.13
C LEU A 313 -13.48 -8.29 -9.52
N ASN A 314 -14.04 -9.48 -9.30
CA ASN A 314 -13.46 -10.75 -9.68
C ASN A 314 -13.76 -11.13 -11.14
N LEU A 315 -14.94 -10.77 -11.66
CA LEU A 315 -15.39 -11.06 -13.03
C LEU A 315 -14.68 -10.20 -14.07
N LEU A 316 -14.47 -8.92 -13.82
CA LEU A 316 -13.65 -8.05 -14.67
C LEU A 316 -12.25 -8.64 -14.88
N ASN A 317 -11.75 -9.38 -13.89
CA ASN A 317 -10.48 -10.06 -13.94
C ASN A 317 -10.46 -11.31 -14.87
N GLU A 318 -11.57 -11.98 -15.07
CA GLU A 318 -11.63 -13.16 -15.95
C GLU A 318 -11.65 -12.77 -17.43
N ALA A 319 -12.34 -11.69 -17.79
CA ALA A 319 -12.38 -11.17 -19.15
C ALA A 319 -10.97 -10.73 -19.60
N GLU A 320 -10.26 -9.95 -18.79
CA GLU A 320 -8.90 -9.49 -19.08
C GLU A 320 -7.85 -10.62 -19.09
N LEU A 321 -8.00 -11.67 -18.26
CA LEU A 321 -7.13 -12.85 -18.32
C LEU A 321 -7.31 -13.66 -19.60
N ASN A 322 -8.56 -13.78 -20.06
CA ASN A 322 -8.87 -14.44 -21.31
C ASN A 322 -8.33 -13.65 -22.52
N GLU A 323 -8.41 -12.31 -22.48
CA GLU A 323 -7.81 -11.44 -23.49
C GLU A 323 -6.26 -11.52 -23.50
N ALA A 324 -5.62 -11.49 -22.32
CA ALA A 324 -4.17 -11.62 -22.22
C ALA A 324 -3.68 -12.99 -22.70
N GLN A 325 -4.36 -14.09 -22.34
CA GLN A 325 -4.03 -15.43 -22.80
C GLN A 325 -4.27 -15.61 -24.32
N ALA A 326 -5.31 -14.95 -24.86
CA ALA A 326 -5.56 -14.94 -26.31
C ALA A 326 -4.42 -14.20 -27.05
N THR A 327 -3.97 -13.07 -26.52
CA THR A 327 -2.87 -12.28 -27.09
C THR A 327 -1.54 -13.04 -27.05
N ASP A 328 -1.23 -13.72 -25.93
CA ASP A 328 -0.02 -14.55 -25.81
C ASP A 328 -0.04 -15.76 -26.77
N ALA A 329 -1.23 -16.37 -26.99
CA ALA A 329 -1.38 -17.44 -27.96
C ALA A 329 -1.20 -16.96 -29.42
N GLU A 330 -1.77 -15.78 -29.77
CA GLU A 330 -1.57 -15.16 -31.08
C GLU A 330 -0.11 -14.79 -31.34
N VAL A 331 0.60 -14.27 -30.33
CA VAL A 331 2.04 -13.96 -30.43
C VAL A 331 2.87 -15.24 -30.58
N ALA A 332 2.55 -16.30 -29.84
CA ALA A 332 3.23 -17.59 -29.96
C ALA A 332 3.05 -18.22 -31.34
N ASP A 333 1.83 -18.16 -31.91
CA ASP A 333 1.52 -18.63 -33.25
C ASP A 333 2.24 -17.81 -34.34
N ALA A 334 2.27 -16.47 -34.16
CA ALA A 334 3.01 -15.58 -35.06
C ALA A 334 4.52 -15.82 -35.06
N VAL A 335 5.12 -16.07 -33.88
CA VAL A 335 6.54 -16.42 -33.75
C VAL A 335 6.83 -17.78 -34.38
N SER A 336 5.97 -18.78 -34.22
CA SER A 336 6.08 -20.10 -34.84
C SER A 336 6.00 -20.05 -36.37
N ALA A 337 5.14 -19.16 -36.91
CA ALA A 337 4.99 -18.98 -38.36
C ALA A 337 6.17 -18.27 -39.04
N VAL A 338 6.97 -17.49 -38.28
CA VAL A 338 8.17 -16.79 -38.79
C VAL A 338 9.43 -17.67 -38.71
N THR A 339 9.39 -18.73 -37.87
CA THR A 339 10.54 -19.67 -37.68
C THR A 339 10.39 -20.97 -38.43
N SER A 340 9.31 -21.18 -39.18
CA SER A 340 9.08 -22.29 -40.13
C SER A 340 9.26 -21.80 -41.58
#